data_7f14b1e4a1fe4f1f95c395128ae07be9
#
_entry.id   7f14b1e4a1fe4f1f95c395128ae07be9
#
_cell.length_a   1.000
_cell.length_b   1.000
_cell.length_c   1.000
_cell.angle_alpha   90.00
_cell.angle_beta   90.00
_cell.angle_gamma   90.00
#
_symmetry.space_group_name_H-M   'P 1'
#
loop_
_entity.id
_entity.type
_entity.pdbx_description
1 polymer ?
#
loop_
_entity_poly.entity_id
_entity_poly.type
_entity_poly.pdbx_seq_one_letter_code
_entity_poly.pdbx_strand_id
1 'polypeptide(L)'
;MSALGHRLFAAVYDTMMAPSEQGALGELRDEVIGHARGDVLEIGAGTGLNLRRYEGVERLVLSEPIAPMRRRLAGRLGDARVPVEVVDAPAEDLPFADASFDTVVSTLVLCSVADPVAALAEVRRVLRPGGRFVFLEHGAGEGSRAVWQHRLDRPWAAVSAGCHLTRDVAALLPAARLTIEELRVLEPHPTPAIVLPFRLGVAVAA
;
A
#
# COMPACT_ATOMS: atom_id res chain seq x y z
N MET A 1 -2.34 -9.01 15.01
CA MET A 1 -3.78 -9.34 15.34
C MET A 1 -4.00 -10.85 15.37
N SER A 2 -5.09 -11.33 16.09
CA SER A 2 -5.51 -12.74 16.05
C SER A 2 -6.20 -13.07 14.70
N ALA A 3 -6.31 -14.37 14.36
CA ALA A 3 -7.02 -14.83 13.17
C ALA A 3 -8.49 -14.36 13.13
N LEU A 4 -9.15 -14.28 14.29
CA LEU A 4 -10.51 -13.73 14.40
C LEU A 4 -10.52 -12.23 14.10
N GLY A 5 -9.53 -11.48 14.61
CA GLY A 5 -9.40 -10.05 14.32
C GLY A 5 -9.23 -9.76 12.84
N HIS A 6 -8.39 -10.51 12.11
CA HIS A 6 -8.25 -10.38 10.66
C HIS A 6 -9.55 -10.68 9.90
N ARG A 7 -10.33 -11.69 10.35
CA ARG A 7 -11.64 -11.99 9.73
C ARG A 7 -12.64 -10.84 9.91
N LEU A 8 -12.74 -10.30 11.12
CA LEU A 8 -13.63 -9.17 11.42
C LEU A 8 -13.20 -7.91 10.65
N PHE A 9 -11.92 -7.58 10.67
CA PHE A 9 -11.38 -6.46 9.92
C PHE A 9 -11.68 -6.57 8.44
N ALA A 10 -11.34 -7.71 7.81
CA ALA A 10 -11.65 -7.94 6.40
C ALA A 10 -13.16 -7.84 6.10
N ALA A 11 -14.04 -8.24 7.04
CA ALA A 11 -15.48 -8.18 6.86
C ALA A 11 -16.02 -6.76 6.75
N VAL A 12 -15.44 -5.81 7.48
CA VAL A 12 -15.92 -4.42 7.56
C VAL A 12 -15.08 -3.44 6.71
N TYR A 13 -13.90 -3.86 6.25
CA TYR A 13 -12.91 -2.99 5.61
C TYR A 13 -13.48 -2.18 4.46
N ASP A 14 -14.13 -2.83 3.49
CA ASP A 14 -14.68 -2.15 2.32
C ASP A 14 -15.77 -1.14 2.69
N THR A 15 -16.63 -1.49 3.65
CA THR A 15 -17.68 -0.59 4.14
C THR A 15 -17.10 0.62 4.86
N MET A 16 -16.05 0.39 5.65
CA MET A 16 -15.34 1.45 6.38
C MET A 16 -14.60 2.39 5.41
N MET A 17 -14.00 1.85 4.35
CA MET A 17 -13.25 2.63 3.36
C MET A 17 -14.14 3.33 2.33
N ALA A 18 -15.38 2.85 2.13
CA ALA A 18 -16.26 3.32 1.06
C ALA A 18 -16.45 4.85 1.00
N PRO A 19 -16.65 5.59 2.10
CA PRO A 19 -16.78 7.05 2.01
C PRO A 19 -15.52 7.75 1.47
N SER A 20 -14.33 7.31 1.90
CA SER A 20 -13.06 7.86 1.42
C SER A 20 -12.77 7.45 -0.02
N GLU A 21 -13.09 6.19 -0.39
CA GLU A 21 -12.92 5.66 -1.75
C GLU A 21 -13.86 6.28 -2.78
N GLN A 22 -15.05 6.71 -2.37
CA GLN A 22 -15.98 7.47 -3.22
C GLN A 22 -15.61 8.96 -3.32
N GLY A 23 -14.68 9.42 -2.50
CA GLY A 23 -14.13 10.77 -2.50
C GLY A 23 -12.69 10.81 -3.03
N ALA A 24 -11.93 11.76 -2.52
CA ALA A 24 -10.58 12.06 -2.98
C ALA A 24 -9.58 10.88 -2.89
N LEU A 25 -9.78 9.91 -1.98
CA LEU A 25 -8.89 8.75 -1.90
C LEU A 25 -9.01 7.87 -3.15
N GLY A 26 -10.21 7.71 -3.70
CA GLY A 26 -10.40 6.96 -4.95
C GLY A 26 -9.67 7.62 -6.12
N GLU A 27 -9.75 8.95 -6.24
CA GLU A 27 -9.03 9.74 -7.26
C GLU A 27 -7.51 9.61 -7.09
N LEU A 28 -7.01 9.64 -5.86
CA LEU A 28 -5.58 9.45 -5.57
C LEU A 28 -5.10 8.02 -5.91
N ARG A 29 -5.95 7.00 -5.76
CA ARG A 29 -5.64 5.66 -6.24
C ARG A 29 -5.59 5.59 -7.76
N ASP A 30 -6.52 6.25 -8.46
CA ASP A 30 -6.50 6.32 -9.92
C ASP A 30 -5.21 7.00 -10.40
N GLU A 31 -4.78 8.07 -9.76
CA GLU A 31 -3.54 8.77 -10.05
C GLU A 31 -2.32 7.87 -9.81
N VAL A 32 -2.20 7.27 -8.62
CA VAL A 32 -1.04 6.44 -8.27
C VAL A 32 -0.91 5.21 -9.17
N ILE A 33 -2.03 4.55 -9.47
CA ILE A 33 -2.03 3.38 -10.37
C ILE A 33 -1.71 3.80 -11.82
N GLY A 34 -2.07 5.01 -12.23
CA GLY A 34 -1.72 5.57 -13.55
C GLY A 34 -0.21 5.68 -13.81
N HIS A 35 0.63 5.62 -12.77
CA HIS A 35 2.09 5.54 -12.93
C HIS A 35 2.61 4.10 -13.16
N ALA A 36 1.78 3.06 -12.94
CA ALA A 36 2.17 1.67 -13.09
C ALA A 36 2.32 1.29 -14.58
N ARG A 37 3.40 0.57 -14.92
CA ARG A 37 3.68 0.12 -16.28
C ARG A 37 4.56 -1.13 -16.27
N GLY A 38 4.55 -1.87 -17.39
CA GLY A 38 5.31 -3.10 -17.59
C GLY A 38 4.84 -4.23 -16.68
N ASP A 39 5.79 -4.98 -16.14
CA ASP A 39 5.53 -6.00 -15.11
C ASP A 39 5.32 -5.33 -13.76
N VAL A 40 4.12 -5.44 -13.20
CA VAL A 40 3.70 -4.75 -11.98
C VAL A 40 3.50 -5.73 -10.82
N LEU A 41 4.06 -5.39 -9.66
CA LEU A 41 3.75 -6.02 -8.38
C LEU A 41 3.02 -5.01 -7.49
N GLU A 42 1.82 -5.33 -7.04
CA GLU A 42 1.17 -4.62 -5.92
C GLU A 42 1.41 -5.40 -4.62
N ILE A 43 2.07 -4.77 -3.65
CA ILE A 43 2.22 -5.34 -2.30
C ILE A 43 1.01 -4.98 -1.44
N GLY A 44 0.54 -5.93 -0.61
CA GLY A 44 -0.60 -5.75 0.30
C GLY A 44 -1.90 -5.38 -0.41
N ALA A 45 -2.27 -6.11 -1.47
CA ALA A 45 -3.43 -5.79 -2.31
C ALA A 45 -4.79 -5.77 -1.57
N GLY A 46 -4.83 -6.27 -0.34
CA GLY A 46 -5.99 -6.24 0.52
C GLY A 46 -7.20 -6.95 -0.07
N THR A 47 -8.29 -6.23 -0.22
CA THR A 47 -9.53 -6.71 -0.84
C THR A 47 -9.58 -6.47 -2.36
N GLY A 48 -8.53 -5.89 -2.96
CA GLY A 48 -8.45 -5.62 -4.40
C GLY A 48 -9.10 -4.30 -4.83
N LEU A 49 -9.08 -3.27 -4.01
CA LEU A 49 -9.67 -1.97 -4.36
C LEU A 49 -9.01 -1.31 -5.59
N ASN A 50 -7.75 -1.63 -5.88
CA ASN A 50 -7.03 -1.11 -7.05
C ASN A 50 -7.27 -1.93 -8.32
N LEU A 51 -7.75 -3.15 -8.22
CA LEU A 51 -7.75 -4.15 -9.29
C LEU A 51 -8.31 -3.63 -10.63
N ARG A 52 -9.45 -2.94 -10.58
CA ARG A 52 -10.12 -2.38 -11.78
C ARG A 52 -9.42 -1.17 -12.42
N ARG A 53 -8.40 -0.61 -11.73
CA ARG A 53 -7.68 0.59 -12.15
C ARG A 53 -6.47 0.28 -13.01
N TYR A 54 -5.97 -0.97 -12.98
CA TYR A 54 -4.84 -1.39 -13.78
C TYR A 54 -5.24 -1.54 -15.24
N GLU A 55 -4.65 -0.69 -16.09
CA GLU A 55 -4.83 -0.72 -17.54
C GLU A 55 -3.46 -0.62 -18.22
N GLY A 56 -3.28 -1.35 -19.32
CA GLY A 56 -2.07 -1.25 -20.14
C GLY A 56 -0.78 -1.75 -19.49
N VAL A 57 -0.87 -2.51 -18.38
CA VAL A 57 0.28 -3.21 -17.79
C VAL A 57 0.44 -4.59 -18.44
N GLU A 58 1.67 -5.09 -18.54
CA GLU A 58 1.96 -6.35 -19.23
C GLU A 58 1.62 -7.56 -18.36
N ARG A 59 1.93 -7.46 -17.06
CA ARG A 59 1.65 -8.47 -16.04
C ARG A 59 1.31 -7.79 -14.73
N LEU A 60 0.31 -8.32 -14.00
CA LEU A 60 -0.05 -7.86 -12.67
C LEU A 60 0.05 -8.99 -11.66
N VAL A 61 0.88 -8.82 -10.65
CA VAL A 61 0.99 -9.71 -9.51
C VAL A 61 0.51 -8.97 -8.27
N LEU A 62 -0.37 -9.59 -7.48
CA LEU A 62 -0.92 -9.06 -6.24
C LEU A 62 -0.44 -9.90 -5.06
N SER A 63 0.38 -9.36 -4.16
CA SER A 63 0.73 -10.04 -2.93
C SER A 63 -0.18 -9.59 -1.78
N GLU A 64 -0.67 -10.56 -0.99
CA GLU A 64 -1.50 -10.29 0.19
C GLU A 64 -1.36 -11.43 1.20
N PRO A 65 -0.73 -11.22 2.37
CA PRO A 65 -0.51 -12.29 3.35
C PRO A 65 -1.76 -12.65 4.16
N ILE A 66 -2.75 -11.75 4.25
CA ILE A 66 -3.92 -11.96 5.11
C ILE A 66 -4.99 -12.77 4.39
N ALA A 67 -5.09 -14.07 4.68
CA ALA A 67 -6.01 -14.98 4.00
C ALA A 67 -7.49 -14.50 3.93
N PRO A 68 -8.10 -13.86 4.95
CA PRO A 68 -9.43 -13.25 4.82
C PRO A 68 -9.51 -12.14 3.76
N MET A 69 -8.45 -11.32 3.59
CA MET A 69 -8.36 -10.30 2.54
C MET A 69 -8.25 -10.96 1.17
N ARG A 70 -7.31 -11.92 0.99
CA ARG A 70 -7.17 -12.67 -0.26
C ARG A 70 -8.45 -13.34 -0.74
N ARG A 71 -9.30 -13.86 0.19
CA ARG A 71 -10.60 -14.44 -0.20
C ARG A 71 -11.54 -13.41 -0.81
N ARG A 72 -11.52 -12.16 -0.33
CA ARG A 72 -12.31 -11.06 -0.90
C ARG A 72 -11.73 -10.62 -2.25
N LEU A 73 -10.41 -10.49 -2.33
CA LEU A 73 -9.70 -10.24 -3.56
C LEU A 73 -10.05 -11.28 -4.64
N ALA A 74 -10.02 -12.57 -4.29
CA ALA A 74 -10.38 -13.65 -5.21
C ALA A 74 -11.80 -13.50 -5.77
N GLY A 75 -12.75 -12.99 -4.97
CA GLY A 75 -14.12 -12.69 -5.43
C GLY A 75 -14.22 -11.52 -6.41
N ARG A 76 -13.15 -10.72 -6.55
CA ARG A 76 -13.08 -9.55 -7.45
C ARG A 76 -12.21 -9.76 -8.67
N LEU A 77 -11.55 -10.91 -8.83
CA LEU A 77 -10.65 -11.14 -9.97
C LEU A 77 -11.34 -10.99 -11.34
N GLY A 78 -12.67 -11.15 -11.39
CA GLY A 78 -13.47 -10.87 -12.58
C GLY A 78 -13.52 -9.39 -12.99
N ASP A 79 -13.16 -8.46 -12.09
CA ASP A 79 -13.09 -7.01 -12.35
C ASP A 79 -11.75 -6.59 -12.99
N ALA A 80 -10.78 -7.52 -13.07
CA ALA A 80 -9.48 -7.25 -13.65
C ALA A 80 -9.57 -7.04 -15.16
N ARG A 81 -8.84 -6.04 -15.65
CA ARG A 81 -8.74 -5.74 -17.09
C ARG A 81 -7.48 -6.31 -17.73
N VAL A 82 -6.61 -6.92 -16.92
CA VAL A 82 -5.33 -7.51 -17.32
C VAL A 82 -5.19 -8.88 -16.63
N PRO A 83 -4.33 -9.78 -17.14
CA PRO A 83 -4.02 -11.04 -16.44
C PRO A 83 -3.45 -10.80 -15.05
N VAL A 84 -3.99 -11.49 -14.03
CA VAL A 84 -3.62 -11.31 -12.62
C VAL A 84 -3.17 -12.62 -12.00
N GLU A 85 -2.06 -12.55 -11.27
CA GLU A 85 -1.57 -13.59 -10.37
C GLU A 85 -1.72 -13.11 -8.92
N VAL A 86 -2.20 -13.96 -8.01
CA VAL A 86 -2.32 -13.64 -6.57
C VAL A 86 -1.41 -14.55 -5.78
N VAL A 87 -0.57 -13.95 -4.93
CA VAL A 87 0.45 -14.64 -4.14
C VAL A 87 0.24 -14.41 -2.64
N ASP A 88 0.39 -15.48 -1.85
CA ASP A 88 0.42 -15.43 -0.39
C ASP A 88 1.83 -15.08 0.09
N ALA A 89 2.14 -13.80 0.15
CA ALA A 89 3.44 -13.33 0.58
C ALA A 89 3.34 -11.99 1.32
N PRO A 90 4.06 -11.83 2.45
CA PRO A 90 4.24 -10.54 3.08
C PRO A 90 5.21 -9.68 2.26
N ALA A 91 5.13 -8.35 2.44
CA ALA A 91 6.00 -7.41 1.74
C ALA A 91 7.48 -7.54 2.14
N GLU A 92 7.74 -8.09 3.31
CA GLU A 92 9.07 -8.33 3.88
C GLU A 92 9.79 -9.56 3.35
N ASP A 93 9.08 -10.45 2.62
CA ASP A 93 9.62 -11.71 2.08
C ASP A 93 8.87 -12.06 0.79
N LEU A 94 9.31 -11.50 -0.31
CA LEU A 94 8.68 -11.63 -1.62
C LEU A 94 9.27 -12.81 -2.40
N PRO A 95 8.47 -13.80 -2.84
CA PRO A 95 8.94 -15.02 -3.49
C PRO A 95 9.29 -14.79 -4.98
N PHE A 96 9.97 -13.68 -5.27
CA PHE A 96 10.37 -13.33 -6.63
C PHE A 96 11.88 -13.14 -6.72
N ALA A 97 12.43 -13.39 -7.90
CA ALA A 97 13.83 -13.13 -8.19
C ALA A 97 14.13 -11.61 -8.15
N ASP A 98 15.40 -11.26 -7.99
CA ASP A 98 15.85 -9.88 -8.12
C ASP A 98 15.52 -9.34 -9.51
N ALA A 99 15.23 -8.04 -9.60
CA ALA A 99 14.97 -7.35 -10.86
C ALA A 99 13.85 -7.99 -11.72
N SER A 100 12.74 -8.39 -11.09
CA SER A 100 11.62 -9.07 -11.75
C SER A 100 10.52 -8.12 -12.24
N PHE A 101 10.45 -6.90 -11.69
CA PHE A 101 9.34 -5.97 -11.94
C PHE A 101 9.82 -4.60 -12.41
N ASP A 102 9.04 -3.99 -13.29
CA ASP A 102 9.25 -2.60 -13.74
C ASP A 102 8.63 -1.62 -12.75
N THR A 103 7.53 -2.02 -12.11
CA THR A 103 6.82 -1.20 -11.11
C THR A 103 6.46 -2.04 -9.90
N VAL A 104 6.70 -1.49 -8.70
CA VAL A 104 6.07 -1.96 -7.45
C VAL A 104 5.13 -0.88 -6.94
N VAL A 105 3.92 -1.28 -6.57
CA VAL A 105 2.86 -0.40 -6.07
C VAL A 105 2.57 -0.71 -4.60
N SER A 106 2.41 0.33 -3.78
CA SER A 106 1.97 0.24 -2.38
C SER A 106 0.89 1.27 -2.09
N THR A 107 -0.25 0.84 -1.59
CA THR A 107 -1.33 1.74 -1.21
C THR A 107 -1.89 1.40 0.16
N LEU A 108 -1.52 2.20 1.18
CA LEU A 108 -1.92 2.06 2.58
C LEU A 108 -1.47 0.72 3.20
N VAL A 109 -0.25 0.29 2.90
CA VAL A 109 0.33 -1.00 3.30
C VAL A 109 1.49 -0.83 4.27
N LEU A 110 2.48 0.01 3.93
CA LEU A 110 3.73 0.12 4.69
C LEU A 110 3.53 0.65 6.11
N CYS A 111 2.40 1.30 6.37
CA CYS A 111 1.98 1.64 7.72
C CYS A 111 1.65 0.42 8.58
N SER A 112 1.30 -0.73 7.97
CA SER A 112 0.77 -1.92 8.64
C SER A 112 1.73 -3.12 8.65
N VAL A 113 2.78 -3.12 7.83
CA VAL A 113 3.79 -4.20 7.78
C VAL A 113 4.54 -4.32 9.09
N ALA A 114 5.10 -5.49 9.40
CA ALA A 114 5.84 -5.69 10.65
C ALA A 114 7.15 -4.88 10.65
N ASP A 115 7.89 -4.93 9.53
CA ASP A 115 9.14 -4.21 9.32
C ASP A 115 9.14 -3.44 7.99
N PRO A 116 8.88 -2.13 7.99
CA PRO A 116 8.87 -1.34 6.76
C PRO A 116 10.27 -1.20 6.12
N VAL A 117 11.35 -1.36 6.87
CA VAL A 117 12.71 -1.33 6.31
C VAL A 117 12.97 -2.60 5.51
N ALA A 118 12.62 -3.77 6.06
CA ALA A 118 12.70 -5.03 5.34
C ALA A 118 11.80 -5.04 4.09
N ALA A 119 10.56 -4.54 4.21
CA ALA A 119 9.65 -4.44 3.08
C ALA A 119 10.21 -3.56 1.95
N LEU A 120 10.79 -2.39 2.29
CA LEU A 120 11.41 -1.50 1.29
C LEU A 120 12.68 -2.10 0.69
N ALA A 121 13.44 -2.90 1.44
CA ALA A 121 14.58 -3.64 0.90
C ALA A 121 14.12 -4.69 -0.13
N GLU A 122 13.04 -5.41 0.13
CA GLU A 122 12.43 -6.34 -0.82
C GLU A 122 11.88 -5.61 -2.06
N VAL A 123 11.16 -4.48 -1.87
CA VAL A 123 10.72 -3.62 -2.98
C VAL A 123 11.91 -3.25 -3.87
N ARG A 124 13.03 -2.79 -3.25
CA ARG A 124 14.24 -2.44 -4.02
C ARG A 124 14.86 -3.64 -4.73
N ARG A 125 14.88 -4.82 -4.08
CA ARG A 125 15.45 -6.05 -4.64
C ARG A 125 14.70 -6.53 -5.88
N VAL A 126 13.36 -6.53 -5.82
CA VAL A 126 12.54 -7.05 -6.92
C VAL A 126 12.37 -6.05 -8.06
N LEU A 127 12.64 -4.77 -7.85
CA LEU A 127 12.64 -3.75 -8.90
C LEU A 127 13.86 -3.90 -9.82
N ARG A 128 13.61 -3.85 -11.13
CA ARG A 128 14.65 -3.70 -12.14
C ARG A 128 15.43 -2.40 -11.94
N PRO A 129 16.70 -2.31 -12.37
CA PRO A 129 17.39 -1.02 -12.43
C PRO A 129 16.55 0.01 -13.21
N GLY A 130 16.34 1.19 -12.63
CA GLY A 130 15.44 2.22 -13.19
C GLY A 130 13.94 1.92 -13.03
N GLY A 131 13.58 0.82 -12.38
CA GLY A 131 12.20 0.49 -12.03
C GLY A 131 11.62 1.44 -10.99
N ARG A 132 10.30 1.54 -10.92
CA ARG A 132 9.59 2.51 -10.11
C ARG A 132 8.89 1.90 -8.91
N PHE A 133 9.03 2.54 -7.77
CA PHE A 133 8.18 2.34 -6.61
C PHE A 133 7.15 3.47 -6.56
N VAL A 134 5.88 3.12 -6.71
CA VAL A 134 4.77 4.07 -6.71
C VAL A 134 3.95 3.85 -5.45
N PHE A 135 3.70 4.89 -4.68
CA PHE A 135 3.07 4.71 -3.38
C PHE A 135 2.05 5.79 -3.03
N LEU A 136 1.04 5.36 -2.29
CA LEU A 136 0.07 6.21 -1.60
C LEU A 136 -0.04 5.70 -0.17
N GLU A 137 0.57 6.41 0.78
CA GLU A 137 0.64 5.98 2.17
C GLU A 137 0.22 7.12 3.10
N HIS A 138 -0.44 6.81 4.20
CA HIS A 138 -0.55 7.81 5.25
C HIS A 138 0.76 7.91 6.04
N GLY A 139 0.99 9.04 6.71
CA GLY A 139 2.24 9.27 7.40
C GLY A 139 2.09 10.10 8.66
N ALA A 140 3.22 10.26 9.36
CA ALA A 140 3.30 11.12 10.52
C ALA A 140 2.92 12.57 10.17
N GLY A 141 2.04 13.15 10.97
CA GLY A 141 1.71 14.56 10.91
C GLY A 141 2.65 15.41 11.76
N GLU A 142 2.36 16.70 11.83
CA GLU A 142 3.15 17.66 12.59
C GLU A 142 2.32 18.31 13.72
N GLY A 143 3.00 19.02 14.62
CA GLY A 143 2.37 19.80 15.69
C GLY A 143 1.45 18.97 16.60
N SER A 144 0.25 19.45 16.86
CA SER A 144 -0.73 18.78 17.73
C SER A 144 -1.18 17.41 17.17
N ARG A 145 -1.22 17.25 15.84
CA ARG A 145 -1.59 15.99 15.20
C ARG A 145 -0.56 14.90 15.54
N ALA A 146 0.73 15.20 15.44
CA ALA A 146 1.79 14.25 15.81
C ALA A 146 1.65 13.79 17.26
N VAL A 147 1.33 14.69 18.20
CA VAL A 147 1.11 14.34 19.61
C VAL A 147 -0.04 13.35 19.76
N TRP A 148 -1.16 13.55 19.07
CA TRP A 148 -2.29 12.63 19.11
C TRP A 148 -2.00 11.31 18.41
N GLN A 149 -1.31 11.33 17.28
CA GLN A 149 -0.86 10.12 16.58
C GLN A 149 0.01 9.26 17.49
N HIS A 150 1.00 9.84 18.17
CA HIS A 150 1.84 9.09 19.13
C HIS A 150 1.03 8.49 20.29
N ARG A 151 0.06 9.22 20.83
CA ARG A 151 -0.79 8.72 21.93
C ARG A 151 -1.70 7.58 21.50
N LEU A 152 -2.19 7.63 20.28
CA LEU A 152 -3.19 6.69 19.75
C LEU A 152 -2.57 5.57 18.91
N ASP A 153 -1.27 5.60 18.62
CA ASP A 153 -0.60 4.65 17.73
C ASP A 153 -0.85 3.18 18.11
N ARG A 154 -0.55 2.80 19.34
CA ARG A 154 -0.76 1.43 19.80
C ARG A 154 -2.21 0.96 19.82
N PRO A 155 -3.18 1.71 20.42
CA PRO A 155 -4.58 1.31 20.38
C PRO A 155 -5.13 1.29 18.96
N TRP A 156 -4.70 2.22 18.08
CA TRP A 156 -5.08 2.22 16.67
C TRP A 156 -4.56 0.97 15.96
N ALA A 157 -3.28 0.63 16.06
CA ALA A 157 -2.69 -0.54 15.45
C ALA A 157 -3.38 -1.84 15.87
N ALA A 158 -3.88 -1.92 17.12
CA ALA A 158 -4.59 -3.09 17.62
C ALA A 158 -5.91 -3.38 16.88
N VAL A 159 -6.60 -2.35 16.35
CA VAL A 159 -7.91 -2.46 15.69
C VAL A 159 -7.86 -2.27 14.18
N SER A 160 -6.77 -1.73 13.63
CA SER A 160 -6.61 -1.37 12.22
C SER A 160 -5.58 -2.23 11.47
N ALA A 161 -5.56 -3.54 11.75
CA ALA A 161 -4.69 -4.53 11.13
C ALA A 161 -3.18 -4.19 11.21
N GLY A 162 -2.73 -3.58 12.32
CA GLY A 162 -1.33 -3.25 12.53
C GLY A 162 -0.91 -1.88 11.99
N CYS A 163 -1.84 -1.07 11.48
CA CYS A 163 -1.54 0.26 10.96
C CYS A 163 -1.00 1.21 12.04
N HIS A 164 0.22 1.69 11.87
CA HIS A 164 0.90 2.64 12.74
C HIS A 164 0.77 4.07 12.22
N LEU A 165 0.18 4.96 13.04
CA LEU A 165 -0.08 6.36 12.68
C LEU A 165 1.19 7.21 12.56
N THR A 166 2.29 6.77 13.19
CA THR A 166 3.53 7.54 13.33
C THR A 166 4.58 7.19 12.28
N ARG A 167 4.29 6.26 11.36
CA ARG A 167 5.24 5.87 10.32
C ARG A 167 5.35 6.93 9.22
N ASP A 168 6.56 7.25 8.83
CA ASP A 168 6.85 8.09 7.67
C ASP A 168 7.62 7.27 6.63
N VAL A 169 6.87 6.68 5.70
CA VAL A 169 7.44 5.84 4.64
C VAL A 169 8.39 6.62 3.75
N ALA A 170 8.07 7.87 3.40
CA ALA A 170 8.93 8.68 2.54
C ALA A 170 10.32 8.93 3.15
N ALA A 171 10.39 9.05 4.47
CA ALA A 171 11.67 9.22 5.18
C ALA A 171 12.54 7.94 5.16
N LEU A 172 11.97 6.76 4.90
CA LEU A 172 12.69 5.48 4.85
C LEU A 172 13.27 5.17 3.46
N LEU A 173 12.75 5.77 2.39
CA LEU A 173 13.12 5.46 1.01
C LEU A 173 14.62 5.62 0.72
N PRO A 174 15.32 6.68 1.18
CA PRO A 174 16.76 6.83 0.92
C PRO A 174 17.60 5.69 1.51
N ALA A 175 17.24 5.18 2.69
CA ALA A 175 17.94 4.05 3.30
C ALA A 175 17.78 2.76 2.49
N ALA A 176 16.67 2.60 1.76
CA ALA A 176 16.44 1.51 0.83
C ALA A 176 17.04 1.74 -0.57
N ARG A 177 17.80 2.82 -0.80
CA ARG A 177 18.33 3.21 -2.11
C ARG A 177 17.24 3.41 -3.17
N LEU A 178 16.14 3.99 -2.73
CA LEU A 178 15.04 4.44 -3.59
C LEU A 178 15.10 5.97 -3.64
N THR A 179 15.35 6.54 -4.82
CA THR A 179 15.43 7.98 -5.01
C THR A 179 14.07 8.55 -5.32
N ILE A 180 13.58 9.47 -4.51
CA ILE A 180 12.29 10.13 -4.72
C ILE A 180 12.38 11.04 -5.95
N GLU A 181 11.56 10.78 -6.97
CA GLU A 181 11.36 11.67 -8.13
C GLU A 181 10.19 12.62 -7.92
N GLU A 182 9.13 12.13 -7.28
CA GLU A 182 7.92 12.90 -7.00
C GLU A 182 7.42 12.59 -5.59
N LEU A 183 7.02 13.62 -4.85
CA LEU A 183 6.39 13.48 -3.53
C LEU A 183 5.42 14.61 -3.29
N ARG A 184 4.18 14.26 -3.01
CA ARG A 184 3.12 15.19 -2.61
C ARG A 184 2.57 14.81 -1.24
N VAL A 185 2.36 15.82 -0.40
CA VAL A 185 1.71 15.67 0.90
C VAL A 185 0.27 16.19 0.78
N LEU A 186 -0.69 15.36 1.12
CA LEU A 186 -2.10 15.56 0.82
C LEU A 186 -2.98 15.31 2.05
N GLU A 187 -4.10 16.01 2.12
CA GLU A 187 -5.14 15.82 3.16
C GLU A 187 -6.50 15.54 2.48
N PRO A 188 -6.70 14.32 1.93
CA PRO A 188 -7.93 13.98 1.21
C PRO A 188 -9.16 13.94 2.11
N HIS A 189 -10.29 14.44 1.60
CA HIS A 189 -11.58 14.41 2.28
C HIS A 189 -12.57 13.48 1.54
N PRO A 190 -13.46 12.78 2.26
CA PRO A 190 -13.52 12.64 3.71
C PRO A 190 -12.51 11.58 4.21
N THR A 191 -11.65 11.98 5.16
CA THR A 191 -10.68 11.06 5.80
C THR A 191 -10.55 11.47 7.26
N PRO A 192 -10.50 10.53 8.23
CA PRO A 192 -10.27 10.85 9.62
C PRO A 192 -8.96 11.61 9.81
N ALA A 193 -9.00 12.75 10.50
CA ALA A 193 -7.84 13.62 10.69
C ALA A 193 -6.61 12.92 11.32
N ILE A 194 -6.86 11.86 12.10
CA ILE A 194 -5.80 11.10 12.77
C ILE A 194 -4.90 10.31 11.82
N VAL A 195 -5.40 9.92 10.63
CA VAL A 195 -4.61 9.20 9.62
C VAL A 195 -3.99 10.13 8.56
N LEU A 196 -4.18 11.44 8.69
CA LEU A 196 -3.58 12.45 7.81
C LEU A 196 -2.18 12.85 8.33
N PRO A 197 -1.29 13.34 7.46
CA PRO A 197 -1.43 13.48 6.01
C PRO A 197 -1.18 12.19 5.24
N PHE A 198 -1.56 12.17 3.96
CA PHE A 198 -1.14 11.15 3.01
C PHE A 198 0.06 11.64 2.21
N ARG A 199 0.86 10.68 1.76
CA ARG A 199 1.99 10.90 0.85
C ARG A 199 1.78 10.08 -0.40
N LEU A 200 1.66 10.76 -1.52
CA LEU A 200 1.67 10.16 -2.85
C LEU A 200 3.04 10.44 -3.47
N GLY A 201 3.67 9.42 -4.01
CA GLY A 201 4.97 9.63 -4.61
C GLY A 201 5.41 8.52 -5.55
N VAL A 202 6.47 8.86 -6.29
CA VAL A 202 7.21 7.96 -7.16
C VAL A 202 8.69 8.00 -6.74
N ALA A 203 9.27 6.84 -6.52
CA ALA A 203 10.69 6.68 -6.28
C ALA A 203 11.29 5.67 -7.27
N VAL A 204 12.56 5.84 -7.60
CA VAL A 204 13.25 5.03 -8.61
C VAL A 204 14.35 4.21 -7.96
N ALA A 205 14.49 2.97 -8.40
CA ALA A 205 15.57 2.07 -8.02
C ALA A 205 16.86 2.48 -8.76
N ALA A 206 17.90 2.89 -8.00
CA ALA A 206 19.20 3.21 -8.54
C ALA A 206 19.93 1.98 -9.12
#